data_eda28f3f17b684561ddab98f4b68ec0a
#
_entry.id   eda28f3f17b684561ddab98f4b68ec0a
#
_cell.length_a   1.000
_cell.length_b   1.000
_cell.length_c   1.000
_cell.angle_alpha   90.00
_cell.angle_beta   90.00
_cell.angle_gamma   90.00
#
_symmetry.space_group_name_H-M   'P 1'
#
loop_
_entity.id
_entity.type
_entity.pdbx_description
1 polymer ?
#
loop_
_entity_poly.entity_id
_entity_poly.type
_entity_poly.pdbx_seq_one_letter_code
_entity_poly.pdbx_strand_id
1 'polypeptide(L)'
;RYVLAATLSSNVGLYGPAYELLDHEPYPGKEENNHSEKYQLKAWDLDKPGNIRAEIARMNAIRNKHEAFQRTFNIHFIPCSNSHIIAYLKQNFEKTDRFIVVVNMDWENQQGGKLDLTAKALDLGHTGTLRLVDHFADAPKEYLWDDKKPYLELNPQKCPAHIFQIID
;
A
#
# COMPACT_ATOMS: atom_id res chain seq x y z
N ARG A 1 -6.93 -1.07 1.70
CA ARG A 1 -6.79 -1.62 3.07
C ARG A 1 -5.64 -2.60 3.18
N TYR A 2 -5.50 -3.59 2.27
CA TYR A 2 -4.42 -4.58 2.38
C TYR A 2 -3.02 -3.94 2.32
N VAL A 3 -2.77 -2.97 1.45
CA VAL A 3 -1.50 -2.24 1.41
C VAL A 3 -1.16 -1.64 2.77
N LEU A 4 -2.10 -0.99 3.44
CA LEU A 4 -1.88 -0.42 4.78
C LEU A 4 -1.55 -1.51 5.80
N ALA A 5 -2.34 -2.59 5.86
CA ALA A 5 -2.09 -3.69 6.78
C ALA A 5 -0.71 -4.33 6.54
N ALA A 6 -0.33 -4.47 5.26
CA ALA A 6 0.90 -5.12 4.85
C ALA A 6 2.15 -4.24 4.95
N THR A 7 2.03 -2.93 5.10
CA THR A 7 3.19 -2.02 5.11
C THR A 7 3.35 -1.24 6.42
N LEU A 8 2.29 -1.05 7.23
CA LEU A 8 2.39 -0.37 8.52
C LEU A 8 2.98 -1.25 9.63
N SER A 9 2.89 -2.57 9.50
CA SER A 9 3.42 -3.52 10.48
C SER A 9 4.33 -4.57 9.82
N SER A 10 5.25 -5.12 10.61
CA SER A 10 6.04 -6.29 10.20
C SER A 10 5.20 -7.56 10.08
N ASN A 11 4.08 -7.65 10.78
CA ASN A 11 3.17 -8.77 10.75
C ASN A 11 1.87 -8.41 10.04
N VAL A 12 1.39 -9.30 9.20
CA VAL A 12 0.11 -9.19 8.53
C VAL A 12 -0.58 -10.55 8.53
N GLY A 13 -1.85 -10.56 8.88
CA GLY A 13 -2.73 -11.72 8.76
C GLY A 13 -3.73 -11.53 7.64
N LEU A 14 -4.04 -12.59 6.92
CA LEU A 14 -5.07 -12.62 5.89
C LEU A 14 -6.08 -13.71 6.23
N TYR A 15 -7.35 -13.38 6.18
CA TYR A 15 -8.44 -14.33 6.42
C TYR A 15 -8.77 -15.13 5.15
N GLY A 16 -7.76 -15.76 4.54
CA GLY A 16 -7.93 -16.70 3.44
C GLY A 16 -8.81 -16.23 2.28
N PRO A 17 -9.46 -17.19 1.59
CA PRO A 17 -10.17 -16.93 0.32
C PRO A 17 -11.30 -15.91 0.40
N ALA A 18 -11.99 -15.79 1.54
CA ALA A 18 -13.06 -14.82 1.72
C ALA A 18 -12.59 -13.38 1.47
N TYR A 19 -11.40 -13.02 2.00
CA TYR A 19 -10.82 -11.70 1.79
C TYR A 19 -10.32 -11.53 0.35
N GLU A 20 -9.66 -12.54 -0.20
CA GLU A 20 -9.11 -12.53 -1.56
C GLU A 20 -10.20 -12.38 -2.62
N LEU A 21 -11.37 -12.97 -2.39
CA LEU A 21 -12.51 -12.97 -3.30
C LEU A 21 -13.52 -11.86 -3.01
N LEU A 22 -13.22 -10.99 -2.03
CA LEU A 22 -14.12 -9.93 -1.57
C LEU A 22 -15.52 -10.46 -1.18
N ASP A 23 -15.55 -11.61 -0.52
CA ASP A 23 -16.78 -12.21 -0.02
C ASP A 23 -17.15 -11.58 1.33
N HIS A 24 -18.08 -10.65 1.29
CA HIS A 24 -18.42 -9.81 2.43
C HIS A 24 -19.93 -9.55 2.57
N GLU A 25 -20.75 -10.45 2.04
CA GLU A 25 -22.21 -10.30 2.16
C GLU A 25 -22.63 -10.35 3.64
N PRO A 26 -23.20 -9.28 4.20
CA PRO A 26 -23.52 -9.23 5.62
C PRO A 26 -24.74 -10.07 5.93
N TYR A 27 -24.76 -10.70 7.10
CA TYR A 27 -25.98 -11.30 7.64
C TYR A 27 -26.89 -10.19 8.21
N PRO A 28 -28.14 -10.08 7.76
CA PRO A 28 -29.03 -9.01 8.21
C PRO A 28 -29.10 -8.88 9.73
N GLY A 29 -28.78 -7.71 10.27
CA GLY A 29 -28.83 -7.39 11.70
C GLY A 29 -27.73 -8.01 12.57
N LYS A 30 -26.67 -8.55 11.98
CA LYS A 30 -25.51 -9.11 12.68
C LYS A 30 -24.19 -8.57 12.11
N GLU A 31 -23.15 -8.63 12.90
CA GLU A 31 -21.77 -8.33 12.46
C GLU A 31 -21.07 -9.53 11.75
N GLU A 32 -21.83 -10.56 11.44
CA GLU A 32 -21.32 -11.77 10.77
C GLU A 32 -21.61 -11.70 9.26
N ASN A 33 -20.66 -12.23 8.48
CA ASN A 33 -20.90 -12.44 7.05
C ASN A 33 -21.77 -13.65 6.82
N ASN A 34 -22.64 -13.56 5.81
CA ASN A 34 -23.48 -14.66 5.37
C ASN A 34 -22.61 -15.81 4.86
N HIS A 35 -23.03 -17.05 5.12
CA HIS A 35 -22.26 -18.25 4.72
C HIS A 35 -20.80 -18.23 5.20
N SER A 36 -20.55 -17.74 6.42
CA SER A 36 -19.22 -17.83 7.02
C SER A 36 -18.79 -19.30 7.20
N GLU A 37 -17.48 -19.57 7.03
CA GLU A 37 -16.94 -20.95 7.13
C GLU A 37 -16.98 -21.53 8.56
N LYS A 38 -17.53 -20.83 9.52
CA LYS A 38 -17.62 -21.29 10.91
C LYS A 38 -18.31 -22.64 11.05
N TYR A 39 -19.29 -22.94 10.19
CA TYR A 39 -20.08 -24.17 10.24
C TYR A 39 -20.27 -24.83 8.87
N GLN A 40 -19.60 -24.34 7.83
CA GLN A 40 -19.80 -24.79 6.45
C GLN A 40 -18.47 -25.09 5.77
N LEU A 41 -18.42 -26.17 5.04
CA LEU A 41 -17.36 -26.39 4.05
C LEU A 41 -17.73 -25.59 2.80
N LYS A 42 -16.85 -24.68 2.40
CA LYS A 42 -17.07 -23.81 1.23
C LYS A 42 -16.07 -24.16 0.14
N ALA A 43 -16.57 -24.44 -1.05
CA ALA A 43 -15.75 -24.54 -2.24
C ALA A 43 -15.59 -23.14 -2.84
N TRP A 44 -14.34 -22.66 -2.90
CA TRP A 44 -14.02 -21.32 -3.39
C TRP A 44 -13.67 -21.36 -4.88
N ASP A 45 -14.37 -20.57 -5.69
CA ASP A 45 -13.94 -20.25 -7.05
C ASP A 45 -12.84 -19.20 -6.99
N LEU A 46 -11.60 -19.65 -7.01
CA LEU A 46 -10.43 -18.77 -6.92
C LEU A 46 -10.22 -17.89 -8.16
N ASP A 47 -10.89 -18.20 -9.26
CA ASP A 47 -10.82 -17.45 -10.52
C ASP A 47 -11.99 -16.48 -10.69
N LYS A 48 -12.85 -16.35 -9.66
CA LYS A 48 -13.98 -15.41 -9.64
C LYS A 48 -13.52 -14.01 -10.09
N PRO A 49 -14.17 -13.40 -11.11
CA PRO A 49 -13.84 -12.05 -11.55
C PRO A 49 -13.95 -11.02 -10.42
N GLY A 50 -13.06 -10.01 -10.43
CA GLY A 50 -13.06 -8.95 -9.42
C GLY A 50 -12.39 -9.33 -8.10
N ASN A 51 -11.72 -10.49 -8.03
CA ASN A 51 -10.88 -10.84 -6.88
C ASN A 51 -9.63 -9.94 -6.81
N ILE A 52 -8.99 -9.89 -5.64
CA ILE A 52 -7.77 -9.10 -5.38
C ILE A 52 -6.54 -9.98 -5.13
N ARG A 53 -6.54 -11.22 -5.59
CA ARG A 53 -5.45 -12.18 -5.36
C ARG A 53 -4.13 -11.73 -5.98
N ALA A 54 -4.19 -11.14 -7.17
CA ALA A 54 -2.99 -10.64 -7.86
C ALA A 54 -2.33 -9.50 -7.08
N GLU A 55 -3.11 -8.56 -6.56
CA GLU A 55 -2.64 -7.44 -5.73
C GLU A 55 -2.06 -7.94 -4.41
N ILE A 56 -2.70 -8.92 -3.78
CA ILE A 56 -2.20 -9.56 -2.55
C ILE A 56 -0.86 -10.27 -2.83
N ALA A 57 -0.78 -11.06 -3.90
CA ALA A 57 0.44 -11.76 -4.28
C ALA A 57 1.59 -10.79 -4.57
N ARG A 58 1.32 -9.70 -5.29
CA ARG A 58 2.29 -8.62 -5.58
C ARG A 58 2.78 -7.97 -4.29
N MET A 59 1.89 -7.60 -3.38
CA MET A 59 2.26 -7.01 -2.10
C MET A 59 3.10 -7.96 -1.25
N ASN A 60 2.74 -9.24 -1.21
CA ASN A 60 3.50 -10.25 -0.48
C ASN A 60 4.89 -10.47 -1.09
N ALA A 61 5.02 -10.44 -2.41
CA ALA A 61 6.32 -10.51 -3.08
C ALA A 61 7.22 -9.32 -2.71
N ILE A 62 6.67 -8.10 -2.69
CA ILE A 62 7.39 -6.89 -2.24
C ILE A 62 7.84 -7.06 -0.78
N ARG A 63 6.95 -7.46 0.12
CA ARG A 63 7.27 -7.67 1.55
C ARG A 63 8.38 -8.70 1.75
N ASN A 64 8.31 -9.82 1.06
CA ASN A 64 9.28 -10.90 1.21
C ASN A 64 10.67 -10.51 0.70
N LYS A 65 10.73 -9.65 -0.30
CA LYS A 65 11.98 -9.21 -0.92
C LYS A 65 12.68 -8.09 -0.14
N HIS A 66 11.92 -7.22 0.55
CA HIS A 66 12.41 -5.95 1.07
C HIS A 66 12.35 -5.89 2.60
N GLU A 67 13.52 -5.72 3.22
CA GLU A 67 13.67 -5.65 4.68
C GLU A 67 12.89 -4.48 5.29
N ALA A 68 12.76 -3.37 4.57
CA ALA A 68 11.99 -2.22 5.01
C ALA A 68 10.57 -2.57 5.47
N PHE A 69 9.93 -3.59 4.90
CA PHE A 69 8.59 -4.05 5.27
C PHE A 69 8.55 -5.15 6.34
N GLN A 70 9.70 -5.64 6.75
CA GLN A 70 9.81 -6.70 7.78
C GLN A 70 10.01 -6.14 9.19
N ARG A 71 9.95 -4.81 9.35
CA ARG A 71 10.10 -4.10 10.61
C ARG A 71 8.90 -3.19 10.88
N THR A 72 8.55 -3.00 12.16
CA THR A 72 7.37 -2.20 12.57
C THR A 72 7.73 -0.74 12.85
N PHE A 73 8.82 -0.47 13.60
CA PHE A 73 9.11 0.86 14.14
C PHE A 73 10.03 1.73 13.25
N ASN A 74 9.99 1.51 11.95
CA ASN A 74 10.83 2.20 10.97
C ASN A 74 9.99 3.07 10.01
N ILE A 75 8.95 3.71 10.55
CA ILE A 75 7.98 4.51 9.80
C ILE A 75 8.16 5.98 10.12
N HIS A 76 8.16 6.81 9.07
CA HIS A 76 8.11 8.27 9.17
C HIS A 76 6.97 8.78 8.29
N PHE A 77 5.93 9.32 8.90
CA PHE A 77 4.81 9.88 8.15
C PHE A 77 5.24 11.14 7.38
N ILE A 78 4.73 11.24 6.16
CA ILE A 78 5.00 12.34 5.22
C ILE A 78 3.73 13.18 5.16
N PRO A 79 3.79 14.49 5.48
CA PRO A 79 2.64 15.36 5.33
C PRO A 79 2.18 15.43 3.87
N CYS A 80 0.86 15.42 3.66
CA CYS A 80 0.24 15.62 2.37
C CYS A 80 -0.73 16.80 2.43
N SER A 81 -0.83 17.57 1.35
CA SER A 81 -1.77 18.68 1.23
C SER A 81 -3.25 18.25 1.18
N ASN A 82 -3.51 16.94 1.04
CA ASN A 82 -4.83 16.35 1.01
C ASN A 82 -4.98 15.33 2.15
N SER A 83 -5.95 15.55 3.03
CA SER A 83 -6.23 14.70 4.19
C SER A 83 -6.76 13.30 3.84
N HIS A 84 -7.22 13.08 2.61
CA HIS A 84 -7.63 11.76 2.11
C HIS A 84 -6.46 10.90 1.63
N ILE A 85 -5.24 11.44 1.67
CA ILE A 85 -4.03 10.69 1.29
C ILE A 85 -3.17 10.50 2.53
N ILE A 86 -2.82 9.25 2.82
CA ILE A 86 -1.81 8.91 3.80
C ILE A 86 -0.51 8.56 3.08
N ALA A 87 0.60 9.11 3.56
CA ALA A 87 1.93 8.83 3.01
C ALA A 87 2.95 8.62 4.12
N TYR A 88 3.90 7.72 3.91
CA TYR A 88 4.98 7.45 4.85
C TYR A 88 6.19 6.83 4.18
N LEU A 89 7.36 7.10 4.77
CA LEU A 89 8.62 6.44 4.46
C LEU A 89 8.76 5.20 5.33
N LYS A 90 9.19 4.10 4.75
CA LYS A 90 9.73 2.92 5.44
C LYS A 90 11.14 2.66 4.96
N GLN A 91 12.02 2.27 5.88
CA GLN A 91 13.41 1.99 5.52
C GLN A 91 14.03 0.95 6.47
N ASN A 92 15.02 0.18 5.97
CA ASN A 92 15.83 -0.65 6.85
C ASN A 92 16.78 0.23 7.72
N PHE A 93 17.48 -0.38 8.63
CA PHE A 93 18.36 0.35 9.57
C PHE A 93 19.52 1.05 8.84
N GLU A 94 20.09 0.40 7.85
CA GLU A 94 21.20 0.87 7.03
C GLU A 94 20.78 1.92 5.97
N LYS A 95 19.48 2.16 5.81
CA LYS A 95 18.88 3.05 4.81
C LYS A 95 19.21 2.69 3.36
N THR A 96 19.54 1.44 3.12
CA THR A 96 19.82 0.90 1.77
C THR A 96 18.57 0.36 1.08
N ASP A 97 17.50 0.15 1.84
CA ASP A 97 16.21 -0.32 1.35
C ASP A 97 15.12 0.63 1.86
N ARG A 98 14.65 1.52 0.97
CA ARG A 98 13.83 2.68 1.33
C ARG A 98 12.63 2.79 0.41
N PHE A 99 11.44 2.98 1.02
CA PHE A 99 10.18 3.06 0.29
C PHE A 99 9.32 4.23 0.76
N ILE A 100 8.73 4.94 -0.20
CA ILE A 100 7.61 5.85 0.06
C ILE A 100 6.33 5.12 -0.32
N VAL A 101 5.46 4.90 0.66
CA VAL A 101 4.14 4.33 0.47
C VAL A 101 3.11 5.45 0.50
N VAL A 102 2.23 5.48 -0.50
CA VAL A 102 1.16 6.49 -0.60
C VAL A 102 -0.15 5.79 -0.88
N VAL A 103 -1.19 6.09 -0.10
CA VAL A 103 -2.48 5.40 -0.19
C VAL A 103 -3.62 6.42 -0.18
N ASN A 104 -4.56 6.25 -1.11
CA ASN A 104 -5.83 6.95 -1.10
C ASN A 104 -6.77 6.31 -0.06
N MET A 105 -7.23 7.11 0.89
CA MET A 105 -8.16 6.69 1.93
C MET A 105 -9.63 6.84 1.53
N ASP A 106 -9.90 7.57 0.45
CA ASP A 106 -11.21 7.70 -0.15
C ASP A 106 -11.41 6.59 -1.20
N TRP A 107 -12.25 5.64 -0.89
CA TRP A 107 -12.49 4.47 -1.74
C TRP A 107 -13.41 4.76 -2.94
N GLU A 108 -14.08 5.90 -2.95
CA GLU A 108 -15.02 6.30 -4.01
C GLU A 108 -14.38 7.23 -5.04
N ASN A 109 -13.59 8.22 -4.58
CA ASN A 109 -13.16 9.32 -5.42
C ASN A 109 -11.65 9.32 -5.65
N GLN A 110 -11.26 9.77 -6.84
CA GLN A 110 -9.86 10.09 -7.13
C GLN A 110 -9.40 11.24 -6.23
N GLN A 111 -8.23 11.08 -5.63
CA GLN A 111 -7.63 12.07 -4.76
C GLN A 111 -6.26 12.46 -5.28
N GLY A 112 -5.94 13.74 -5.19
CA GLY A 112 -4.63 14.27 -5.55
C GLY A 112 -4.08 15.17 -4.46
N GLY A 113 -2.75 15.21 -4.32
CA GLY A 113 -2.11 16.03 -3.32
C GLY A 113 -0.61 16.15 -3.50
N LYS A 114 -0.02 17.14 -2.81
CA LYS A 114 1.43 17.32 -2.74
C LYS A 114 1.96 16.70 -1.46
N LEU A 115 2.99 15.87 -1.59
CA LEU A 115 3.74 15.36 -0.45
C LEU A 115 4.78 16.39 0.00
N ASP A 116 5.00 16.53 1.30
CA ASP A 116 6.08 17.36 1.84
C ASP A 116 7.28 16.51 2.25
N LEU A 117 8.28 16.43 1.38
CA LEU A 117 9.50 15.66 1.58
C LEU A 117 10.62 16.48 2.24
N THR A 118 10.33 17.68 2.74
CA THR A 118 11.35 18.59 3.29
C THR A 118 11.79 18.23 4.71
N ALA A 119 11.04 17.36 5.40
CA ALA A 119 11.32 17.03 6.80
C ALA A 119 12.70 16.35 6.95
N LYS A 120 13.56 16.90 7.82
CA LYS A 120 14.89 16.34 8.09
C LYS A 120 14.84 14.88 8.58
N ALA A 121 13.77 14.50 9.28
CA ALA A 121 13.58 13.14 9.77
C ALA A 121 13.47 12.09 8.64
N LEU A 122 13.10 12.50 7.44
CA LEU A 122 13.03 11.61 6.28
C LEU A 122 14.43 11.30 5.73
N ASP A 123 15.40 12.23 5.95
CA ASP A 123 16.80 12.08 5.49
C ASP A 123 16.92 11.63 4.02
N LEU A 124 16.14 12.29 3.15
CA LEU A 124 16.07 11.99 1.72
C LEU A 124 17.17 12.70 0.89
N GLY A 125 18.21 13.18 1.57
CA GLY A 125 19.28 13.97 0.94
C GLY A 125 18.89 15.44 0.79
N HIS A 126 19.90 16.27 0.51
CA HIS A 126 19.71 17.74 0.48
C HIS A 126 19.57 18.31 -0.91
N THR A 127 19.96 17.56 -1.92
CA THR A 127 20.06 18.09 -3.28
C THR A 127 19.63 17.01 -4.26
N GLY A 128 18.77 17.38 -5.17
CA GLY A 128 18.60 16.61 -6.35
C GLY A 128 17.26 15.90 -6.46
N THR A 129 17.16 15.28 -7.56
CA THR A 129 16.06 14.50 -8.05
C THR A 129 16.03 13.16 -7.32
N LEU A 130 14.89 12.79 -6.76
CA LEU A 130 14.66 11.42 -6.28
C LEU A 130 14.29 10.53 -7.46
N ARG A 131 15.04 9.46 -7.66
CA ARG A 131 14.68 8.39 -8.57
C ARG A 131 13.90 7.33 -7.83
N LEU A 132 12.76 6.95 -8.38
CA LEU A 132 11.81 6.06 -7.73
C LEU A 132 11.35 4.98 -8.70
N VAL A 133 11.11 3.78 -8.19
CA VAL A 133 10.42 2.71 -8.91
C VAL A 133 9.15 2.34 -8.17
N ASP A 134 8.01 2.43 -8.83
CA ASP A 134 6.75 1.94 -8.28
C ASP A 134 6.64 0.43 -8.50
N HIS A 135 6.69 -0.31 -7.40
CA HIS A 135 6.56 -1.76 -7.41
C HIS A 135 5.11 -2.25 -7.36
N PHE A 136 4.15 -1.37 -7.08
CA PHE A 136 2.75 -1.75 -6.97
C PHE A 136 1.97 -1.53 -8.27
N ALA A 137 2.51 -0.82 -9.24
CA ALA A 137 1.99 -0.74 -10.59
C ALA A 137 1.98 -2.13 -11.28
N ASP A 138 1.20 -2.30 -12.34
CA ASP A 138 1.11 -3.58 -13.09
C ASP A 138 2.46 -4.00 -13.68
N ALA A 139 3.29 -3.03 -14.05
CA ALA A 139 4.70 -3.23 -14.33
C ALA A 139 5.50 -2.17 -13.57
N PRO A 140 6.73 -2.49 -13.12
CA PRO A 140 7.60 -1.52 -12.46
C PRO A 140 7.75 -0.26 -13.32
N LYS A 141 7.45 0.89 -12.74
CA LYS A 141 7.48 2.17 -13.43
C LYS A 141 8.41 3.13 -12.71
N GLU A 142 9.32 3.73 -13.46
CA GLU A 142 10.25 4.73 -12.93
C GLU A 142 9.62 6.12 -12.88
N TYR A 143 9.98 6.86 -11.84
CA TYR A 143 9.60 8.25 -11.61
C TYR A 143 10.82 9.07 -11.23
N LEU A 144 10.80 10.33 -11.63
CA LEU A 144 11.78 11.32 -11.22
C LEU A 144 11.05 12.45 -10.51
N TRP A 145 11.37 12.68 -9.24
CA TRP A 145 10.85 13.80 -8.48
C TRP A 145 11.97 14.81 -8.26
N ASP A 146 11.89 15.90 -8.97
CA ASP A 146 12.82 17.04 -8.92
C ASP A 146 12.37 18.14 -7.95
N ASP A 147 11.17 17.99 -7.39
CA ASP A 147 10.59 18.86 -6.36
C ASP A 147 10.50 18.12 -5.02
N LYS A 148 10.78 18.82 -3.93
CA LYS A 148 10.56 18.33 -2.56
C LYS A 148 9.09 18.30 -2.17
N LYS A 149 8.20 18.80 -3.00
CA LYS A 149 6.74 18.76 -2.84
C LYS A 149 6.05 18.18 -4.09
N PRO A 150 6.41 16.95 -4.48
CA PRO A 150 5.86 16.32 -5.66
C PRO A 150 4.34 16.18 -5.54
N TYR A 151 3.65 16.43 -6.65
CA TYR A 151 2.22 16.18 -6.78
C TYR A 151 1.98 14.77 -7.33
N LEU A 152 0.98 14.08 -6.78
CA LEU A 152 0.53 12.78 -7.28
C LEU A 152 -1.00 12.69 -7.22
N GLU A 153 -1.53 11.76 -8.01
CA GLU A 153 -2.95 11.40 -8.05
C GLU A 153 -3.13 9.90 -7.85
N LEU A 154 -4.18 9.54 -7.12
CA LEU A 154 -4.54 8.16 -6.81
C LEU A 154 -6.01 7.92 -7.16
N ASN A 155 -6.24 7.00 -8.09
CA ASN A 155 -7.58 6.60 -8.51
C ASN A 155 -7.95 5.29 -7.83
N PRO A 156 -9.05 5.22 -7.05
CA PRO A 156 -9.40 4.04 -6.27
C PRO A 156 -9.71 2.80 -7.12
N GLN A 157 -10.19 2.96 -8.35
CA GLN A 157 -10.51 1.85 -9.25
C GLN A 157 -9.32 1.36 -10.09
N LYS A 158 -8.25 2.20 -10.23
CA LYS A 158 -7.10 1.87 -11.08
C LYS A 158 -5.82 1.69 -10.29
N CYS A 159 -5.51 2.67 -9.45
CA CYS A 159 -4.30 2.69 -8.65
C CYS A 159 -4.56 3.40 -7.32
N PRO A 160 -5.10 2.71 -6.32
CA PRO A 160 -5.41 3.29 -5.01
C PRO A 160 -4.18 3.55 -4.15
N ALA A 161 -3.02 3.02 -4.53
CA ALA A 161 -1.78 3.14 -3.77
C ALA A 161 -0.56 3.06 -4.69
N HIS A 162 0.52 3.70 -4.26
CA HIS A 162 1.86 3.53 -4.83
C HIS A 162 2.83 3.02 -3.75
N ILE A 163 3.78 2.19 -4.18
CA ILE A 163 4.88 1.69 -3.34
C ILE A 163 6.18 2.00 -4.08
N PHE A 164 6.69 3.20 -3.85
CA PHE A 164 7.87 3.73 -4.49
C PHE A 164 9.14 3.30 -3.76
N GLN A 165 9.98 2.48 -4.39
CA GLN A 165 11.35 2.28 -3.93
C GLN A 165 12.19 3.49 -4.33
N ILE A 166 12.95 4.05 -3.39
CA ILE A 166 13.96 5.06 -3.67
C ILE A 166 15.19 4.32 -4.20
N ILE A 167 15.60 4.69 -5.42
CA ILE A 167 16.82 4.19 -6.07
C ILE A 167 17.76 5.37 -6.26
N ASP A 168 18.92 5.31 -5.61
CA ASP A 168 19.97 6.33 -5.68
C ASP A 168 20.74 6.25 -7.01
#